data_ce853484a0d8a207febd47be0555e7a3
#
_entry.id   ce853484a0d8a207febd47be0555e7a3
#
_cell.length_a   1.000
_cell.length_b   1.000
_cell.length_c   1.000
_cell.angle_alpha   90.00
_cell.angle_beta   90.00
_cell.angle_gamma   90.00
#
_symmetry.space_group_name_H-M   'P 1'
#
loop_
_entity.id
_entity.type
_entity.pdbx_description
1 polymer ?
#
loop_
_entity_poly.entity_id
_entity_poly.type
_entity_poly.pdbx_seq_one_letter_code
_entity_poly.pdbx_strand_id
1 'polypeptide(L)'
;MKSICGLVVLFFVMLPHAAAYDPLDPTGNITIKWDVVSWTADGYVASVTMSNFQMYRSIVSPGWTLGWQWAKKEVIWSMVGAQTTEQGDCSKFKGNVPHCCLRKPVVVDLLPGVPYNQQFSNCCKAGVVSAWGQDPSSSVSAFQVSVGVAGTSNKTVKLPMNFTLLGPGLGYTCGPAKVVPSTVYLTADYRRKTQALMTWNVTCTYSQFLAAKNPKCCVSFSSFYNQTITPCPKCACGCQNKNNCVVSDSKQAHKKGINTPRKDNAPLLQCTHHMCPIRVHWHVKLNYKDYWRVKIAVTNFNYRMNYTQWTLVAQHPNLNAVTQVFSFDYKPLVPYEAINDTGMFYGMKFYNDLLMEAGPQGNVQSEVLLRKNKDTFTFRHGWAFPRKVYFNGDECLLPPPDAYPFLPNSAKVNSITISTMVVSALLFLFIIS
;
A
#
# COMPACT_ATOMS: atom_id res chain seq x y z
N MET A 1 -17.53 -23.02 43.45
CA MET A 1 -18.01 -22.45 42.17
C MET A 1 -17.87 -20.92 42.03
N LYS A 2 -17.53 -20.14 43.06
CA LYS A 2 -17.35 -18.67 42.97
C LYS A 2 -15.92 -18.23 42.57
N SER A 3 -14.91 -19.13 42.62
CA SER A 3 -13.53 -18.81 42.34
C SER A 3 -13.12 -18.92 40.86
N ILE A 4 -13.87 -19.71 40.08
CA ILE A 4 -13.57 -19.93 38.64
C ILE A 4 -14.10 -18.80 37.77
N CYS A 5 -15.18 -18.12 38.15
CA CYS A 5 -15.73 -16.97 37.42
C CYS A 5 -14.82 -15.73 37.49
N GLY A 6 -14.09 -15.53 38.59
CA GLY A 6 -13.16 -14.42 38.75
C GLY A 6 -11.93 -14.53 37.86
N LEU A 7 -11.43 -15.73 37.60
CA LEU A 7 -10.26 -15.97 36.74
C LEU A 7 -10.56 -15.79 35.25
N VAL A 8 -11.75 -16.11 34.79
CA VAL A 8 -12.19 -15.95 33.41
C VAL A 8 -12.39 -14.46 33.06
N VAL A 9 -12.88 -13.65 34.01
CA VAL A 9 -13.07 -12.21 33.80
C VAL A 9 -11.72 -11.46 33.75
N LEU A 10 -10.72 -11.91 34.54
CA LEU A 10 -9.37 -11.30 34.49
C LEU A 10 -8.62 -11.63 33.19
N PHE A 11 -8.89 -12.77 32.55
CA PHE A 11 -8.28 -13.13 31.27
C PHE A 11 -8.84 -12.33 30.09
N PHE A 12 -10.10 -11.86 30.16
CA PHE A 12 -10.70 -11.03 29.11
C PHE A 12 -10.26 -9.56 29.13
N VAL A 13 -9.74 -9.06 30.22
CA VAL A 13 -9.27 -7.67 30.34
C VAL A 13 -7.83 -7.48 29.85
N MET A 14 -7.09 -8.57 29.62
CA MET A 14 -5.71 -8.57 29.13
C MET A 14 -5.58 -8.94 27.65
N LEU A 15 -6.66 -8.80 26.84
CA LEU A 15 -6.47 -8.79 25.39
C LEU A 15 -5.71 -7.51 25.02
N PRO A 16 -4.42 -7.57 24.64
CA PRO A 16 -3.75 -6.41 24.11
C PRO A 16 -4.59 -5.92 22.93
N HIS A 17 -4.86 -4.64 22.90
CA HIS A 17 -5.37 -4.00 21.69
C HIS A 17 -4.40 -4.41 20.60
N ALA A 18 -4.85 -5.28 19.70
CA ALA A 18 -4.05 -5.67 18.54
C ALA A 18 -3.79 -4.36 17.78
N ALA A 19 -2.63 -3.76 18.02
CA ALA A 19 -2.16 -2.65 17.23
C ALA A 19 -2.22 -3.11 15.77
N ALA A 20 -2.73 -2.27 14.90
CA ALA A 20 -2.72 -2.53 13.49
C ALA A 20 -1.28 -2.86 13.06
N TYR A 21 -1.06 -4.08 12.61
CA TYR A 21 0.26 -4.65 12.43
C TYR A 21 0.41 -5.18 11.01
N ASP A 22 1.41 -4.67 10.30
CA ASP A 22 1.84 -5.20 9.01
C ASP A 22 3.09 -6.07 9.24
N PRO A 23 2.99 -7.40 9.07
CA PRO A 23 4.11 -8.30 9.34
C PRO A 23 5.32 -8.09 8.43
N LEU A 24 5.14 -7.45 7.27
CA LEU A 24 6.24 -7.13 6.34
C LEU A 24 6.88 -5.77 6.61
N ASP A 25 6.20 -4.92 7.37
CA ASP A 25 6.68 -3.59 7.75
C ASP A 25 6.27 -3.26 9.20
N PRO A 26 6.82 -3.99 10.18
CA PRO A 26 6.39 -3.92 11.58
C PRO A 26 6.60 -2.54 12.22
N THR A 27 7.52 -1.76 11.70
CA THR A 27 7.83 -0.40 12.18
C THR A 27 7.25 0.69 11.29
N GLY A 28 6.65 0.30 10.16
CA GLY A 28 6.07 1.22 9.18
C GLY A 28 4.91 2.03 9.76
N ASN A 29 5.00 3.33 9.60
CA ASN A 29 3.98 4.25 10.08
C ASN A 29 3.97 5.54 9.25
N ILE A 30 2.91 6.32 9.42
CA ILE A 30 2.87 7.71 8.99
C ILE A 30 2.87 8.57 10.25
N THR A 31 3.87 9.43 10.37
CA THR A 31 3.96 10.41 11.45
C THR A 31 3.53 11.78 10.97
N ILE A 32 2.54 12.38 11.65
CA ILE A 32 2.07 13.73 11.40
C ILE A 32 2.59 14.60 12.52
N LYS A 33 3.53 15.49 12.19
CA LYS A 33 4.20 16.37 13.13
C LYS A 33 3.67 17.79 12.98
N TRP A 34 3.32 18.41 14.09
CA TRP A 34 2.87 19.79 14.19
C TRP A 34 3.92 20.61 14.93
N ASP A 35 4.51 21.55 14.23
CA ASP A 35 5.49 22.49 14.77
C ASP A 35 4.87 23.88 14.85
N VAL A 36 4.56 24.35 16.04
CA VAL A 36 4.13 25.72 16.26
C VAL A 36 5.32 26.63 16.03
N VAL A 37 5.21 27.50 15.01
CA VAL A 37 6.30 28.38 14.58
C VAL A 37 6.12 29.82 15.10
N SER A 38 4.89 30.23 15.37
CA SER A 38 4.61 31.53 15.97
C SER A 38 3.29 31.53 16.72
N TRP A 39 3.22 32.35 17.80
CA TRP A 39 1.98 32.68 18.49
C TRP A 39 1.33 33.91 17.84
N THR A 40 0.01 33.90 17.73
CA THR A 40 -0.80 35.04 17.27
C THR A 40 -1.62 35.62 18.44
N ALA A 41 -2.32 36.69 18.20
CA ALA A 41 -3.12 37.32 19.24
C ALA A 41 -4.23 36.40 19.80
N ASP A 42 -4.76 35.49 18.95
CA ASP A 42 -5.88 34.60 19.28
C ASP A 42 -5.56 33.09 19.05
N GLY A 43 -4.28 32.75 18.81
CA GLY A 43 -3.90 31.38 18.55
C GLY A 43 -2.45 31.17 18.13
N TYR A 44 -2.23 30.45 17.03
CA TYR A 44 -0.89 30.09 16.58
C TYR A 44 -0.82 29.80 15.07
N VAL A 45 0.38 29.88 14.54
CA VAL A 45 0.73 29.35 13.20
C VAL A 45 1.56 28.08 13.39
N ALA A 46 1.20 27.02 12.69
CA ALA A 46 1.93 25.77 12.73
C ALA A 46 2.29 25.28 11.31
N SER A 47 3.47 24.68 11.20
CA SER A 47 3.85 23.83 10.09
C SER A 47 3.45 22.39 10.41
N VAL A 48 2.67 21.78 9.54
CA VAL A 48 2.23 20.38 9.67
C VAL A 48 2.97 19.55 8.64
N THR A 49 3.74 18.59 9.09
CA THR A 49 4.55 17.70 8.23
C THR A 49 4.09 16.27 8.40
N MET A 50 3.70 15.65 7.32
CA MET A 50 3.36 14.22 7.24
C MET A 50 4.54 13.49 6.62
N SER A 51 5.14 12.55 7.36
CA SER A 51 6.23 11.69 6.90
C SER A 51 5.77 10.24 6.83
N ASN A 52 5.90 9.67 5.65
CA ASN A 52 5.57 8.26 5.41
C ASN A 52 6.81 7.41 5.62
N PHE A 53 6.93 6.76 6.77
CA PHE A 53 8.03 5.86 7.12
C PHE A 53 7.75 4.39 6.72
N GLN A 54 6.69 4.11 5.99
CA GLN A 54 6.41 2.77 5.49
C GLN A 54 7.40 2.39 4.39
N MET A 55 7.85 1.15 4.40
CA MET A 55 8.90 0.68 3.49
C MET A 55 8.40 0.52 2.05
N TYR A 56 7.18 0.07 1.85
CA TYR A 56 6.68 -0.29 0.52
C TYR A 56 5.25 0.20 0.22
N ARG A 57 4.63 0.94 1.15
CA ARG A 57 3.27 1.45 0.97
C ARG A 57 3.28 2.94 0.71
N SER A 58 3.03 3.31 -0.53
CA SER A 58 2.83 4.71 -0.94
C SER A 58 1.37 5.13 -0.78
N ILE A 59 1.14 6.40 -0.54
CA ILE A 59 -0.17 7.02 -0.71
C ILE A 59 -0.30 7.44 -2.18
N VAL A 60 -1.14 6.73 -2.92
CA VAL A 60 -1.38 6.97 -4.35
C VAL A 60 -2.54 7.93 -4.58
N SER A 61 -2.71 8.40 -5.81
CA SER A 61 -3.87 9.23 -6.19
C SER A 61 -5.20 8.57 -5.77
N PRO A 62 -6.19 9.33 -5.28
CA PRO A 62 -6.29 10.78 -5.20
C PRO A 62 -5.59 11.44 -4.02
N GLY A 63 -4.68 10.76 -3.33
CA GLY A 63 -3.87 11.31 -2.27
C GLY A 63 -4.44 11.13 -0.87
N TRP A 64 -3.73 11.71 0.10
CA TRP A 64 -4.14 11.67 1.49
C TRP A 64 -5.31 12.63 1.80
N THR A 65 -6.11 12.22 2.77
CA THR A 65 -7.12 13.07 3.42
C THR A 65 -6.88 12.97 4.92
N LEU A 66 -6.64 14.12 5.56
CA LEU A 66 -6.36 14.23 6.99
C LEU A 66 -7.50 14.94 7.69
N GLY A 67 -8.07 14.33 8.71
CA GLY A 67 -9.09 14.93 9.57
C GLY A 67 -8.68 14.90 11.03
N TRP A 68 -9.23 15.82 11.82
CA TRP A 68 -9.11 15.84 13.27
C TRP A 68 -10.30 16.52 13.92
N GLN A 69 -10.38 16.47 15.22
CA GLN A 69 -11.38 17.18 15.99
C GLN A 69 -10.70 18.20 16.89
N TRP A 70 -11.11 19.45 16.80
CA TRP A 70 -10.69 20.50 17.72
C TRP A 70 -11.18 20.23 19.14
N ALA A 71 -10.31 20.53 20.12
CA ALA A 71 -10.64 20.35 21.53
C ALA A 71 -11.68 21.36 22.03
N LYS A 72 -11.67 22.57 21.47
CA LYS A 72 -12.60 23.69 21.81
C LYS A 72 -13.34 24.15 20.56
N LYS A 73 -13.35 25.45 20.33
CA LYS A 73 -14.01 26.12 19.20
C LYS A 73 -12.98 26.76 18.26
N GLU A 74 -11.82 26.12 18.15
CA GLU A 74 -10.75 26.60 17.28
C GLU A 74 -11.24 26.70 15.83
N VAL A 75 -10.71 27.65 15.09
CA VAL A 75 -10.98 27.86 13.66
C VAL A 75 -9.67 27.89 12.87
N ILE A 76 -9.75 27.63 11.59
CA ILE A 76 -8.62 27.81 10.68
C ILE A 76 -8.78 29.17 9.98
N TRP A 77 -7.88 30.12 10.27
CA TRP A 77 -7.87 31.42 9.60
C TRP A 77 -7.37 31.30 8.16
N SER A 78 -6.29 30.58 7.94
CA SER A 78 -5.70 30.40 6.63
C SER A 78 -4.88 29.12 6.55
N MET A 79 -4.68 28.64 5.32
CA MET A 79 -3.82 27.53 5.02
C MET A 79 -2.94 27.85 3.80
N VAL A 80 -1.74 27.28 3.77
CA VAL A 80 -0.81 27.33 2.64
C VAL A 80 -0.30 25.92 2.40
N GLY A 81 -0.33 25.44 1.17
CA GLY A 81 0.07 24.08 0.81
C GLY A 81 -1.02 23.03 0.95
N ALA A 82 -2.17 23.38 1.54
CA ALA A 82 -3.33 22.50 1.66
C ALA A 82 -4.61 23.32 1.72
N GLN A 83 -5.75 22.63 1.67
CA GLN A 83 -7.05 23.25 1.80
C GLN A 83 -8.02 22.36 2.57
N THR A 84 -9.03 22.95 3.22
CA THR A 84 -10.13 22.18 3.78
C THR A 84 -11.14 21.81 2.70
N THR A 85 -11.77 20.65 2.85
CA THR A 85 -12.81 20.19 1.91
C THR A 85 -14.11 20.99 2.05
N GLU A 86 -14.34 21.59 3.25
CA GLU A 86 -15.53 22.38 3.57
C GLU A 86 -15.17 23.52 4.51
N GLN A 87 -15.86 24.68 4.37
CA GLN A 87 -15.66 25.84 5.24
C GLN A 87 -16.47 25.73 6.55
N GLY A 88 -17.67 25.18 6.47
CA GLY A 88 -18.62 25.21 7.58
C GLY A 88 -19.29 26.55 7.82
N ASP A 89 -20.02 26.66 8.93
CA ASP A 89 -20.73 27.89 9.32
C ASP A 89 -19.78 28.88 9.99
N CYS A 90 -19.38 29.92 9.25
CA CYS A 90 -18.56 31.03 9.70
C CYS A 90 -19.37 32.32 9.96
N SER A 91 -20.70 32.28 10.01
CA SER A 91 -21.58 33.43 10.14
C SER A 91 -21.35 34.33 11.38
N LYS A 92 -20.71 33.76 12.41
CA LYS A 92 -20.31 34.49 13.63
C LYS A 92 -19.19 35.49 13.41
N PHE A 93 -18.43 35.38 12.34
CA PHE A 93 -17.30 36.24 12.00
C PHE A 93 -17.75 37.32 11.00
N LYS A 94 -17.99 38.52 11.49
CA LYS A 94 -18.53 39.64 10.67
C LYS A 94 -17.47 40.44 9.90
N GLY A 95 -16.20 40.26 10.24
CA GLY A 95 -15.06 40.93 9.58
C GLY A 95 -14.27 39.97 8.72
N ASN A 96 -13.09 39.62 9.18
CA ASN A 96 -12.30 38.57 8.52
C ASN A 96 -12.97 37.20 8.71
N VAL A 97 -13.28 36.54 7.61
CA VAL A 97 -13.94 35.24 7.62
C VAL A 97 -12.89 34.15 7.63
N PRO A 98 -12.93 33.21 8.58
CA PRO A 98 -11.99 32.08 8.60
C PRO A 98 -12.10 31.18 7.35
N HIS A 99 -11.00 30.55 6.99
CA HIS A 99 -10.95 29.52 5.94
C HIS A 99 -11.84 28.31 6.29
N CYS A 100 -11.88 27.92 7.59
CA CYS A 100 -12.74 26.85 8.06
C CYS A 100 -13.19 27.06 9.52
N CYS A 101 -14.50 26.89 9.76
CA CYS A 101 -15.13 26.99 11.07
C CYS A 101 -15.67 25.66 11.60
N LEU A 102 -15.35 24.56 10.94
CA LEU A 102 -15.77 23.22 11.36
C LEU A 102 -15.02 22.78 12.61
N ARG A 103 -15.73 22.18 13.54
CA ARG A 103 -15.12 21.51 14.70
C ARG A 103 -14.32 20.25 14.29
N LYS A 104 -14.67 19.65 13.16
CA LYS A 104 -13.99 18.48 12.57
C LYS A 104 -13.56 18.81 11.14
N PRO A 105 -12.52 19.62 10.96
CA PRO A 105 -12.03 19.92 9.63
C PRO A 105 -11.44 18.68 8.96
N VAL A 106 -11.58 18.63 7.64
CA VAL A 106 -10.96 17.64 6.77
C VAL A 106 -10.12 18.39 5.75
N VAL A 107 -8.87 17.99 5.62
CA VAL A 107 -7.85 18.69 4.84
C VAL A 107 -7.29 17.76 3.77
N VAL A 108 -7.00 18.32 2.60
CA VAL A 108 -6.37 17.67 1.45
C VAL A 108 -5.23 18.52 0.92
N ASP A 109 -4.26 17.87 0.30
CA ASP A 109 -3.16 18.56 -0.40
C ASP A 109 -3.67 19.32 -1.63
N LEU A 110 -2.96 20.37 -2.00
CA LEU A 110 -3.21 21.10 -3.25
C LEU A 110 -2.74 20.32 -4.46
N LEU A 111 -3.32 20.64 -5.60
CA LEU A 111 -2.91 20.08 -6.89
C LEU A 111 -1.56 20.65 -7.34
N PRO A 112 -0.79 19.92 -8.17
CA PRO A 112 0.38 20.49 -8.83
C PRO A 112 0.01 21.71 -9.69
N GLY A 113 0.89 22.69 -9.73
CA GLY A 113 0.70 23.88 -10.58
C GLY A 113 -0.05 25.04 -9.93
N VAL A 114 -0.41 24.95 -8.64
CA VAL A 114 -0.96 26.10 -7.91
C VAL A 114 0.05 27.26 -7.84
N PRO A 115 -0.42 28.52 -7.74
CA PRO A 115 0.44 29.70 -7.65
C PRO A 115 1.44 29.61 -6.49
N TYR A 116 2.61 30.21 -6.67
CA TYR A 116 3.73 30.16 -5.70
C TYR A 116 3.33 30.62 -4.29
N ASN A 117 2.47 31.65 -4.17
CA ASN A 117 1.97 32.13 -2.88
C ASN A 117 1.05 31.15 -2.13
N GLN A 118 0.61 30.10 -2.79
CA GLN A 118 -0.16 29.02 -2.17
C GLN A 118 0.70 27.77 -1.90
N GLN A 119 1.95 27.77 -2.36
CA GLN A 119 2.85 26.63 -2.17
C GLN A 119 3.54 26.72 -0.82
N PHE A 120 3.75 25.54 -0.23
CA PHE A 120 4.55 25.31 0.96
C PHE A 120 5.61 24.25 0.65
N SER A 121 6.66 24.19 1.44
CA SER A 121 7.71 23.16 1.25
C SER A 121 7.09 21.76 1.31
N ASN A 122 7.40 20.90 0.33
CA ASN A 122 6.92 19.53 0.19
C ASN A 122 5.40 19.38 -0.04
N CYS A 123 4.68 20.45 -0.41
CA CYS A 123 3.27 20.35 -0.76
C CYS A 123 3.04 20.08 -2.24
N CYS A 124 1.74 20.12 -2.57
CA CYS A 124 1.20 20.37 -3.90
C CYS A 124 1.50 19.23 -4.87
N LYS A 125 1.34 18.00 -4.37
CA LYS A 125 1.49 16.75 -5.12
C LYS A 125 0.15 16.00 -5.23
N ALA A 126 -0.99 16.71 -5.09
CA ALA A 126 -2.32 16.09 -5.01
C ALA A 126 -2.42 15.02 -3.90
N GLY A 127 -1.66 15.17 -2.82
CA GLY A 127 -1.64 14.24 -1.69
C GLY A 127 -0.93 12.90 -1.96
N VAL A 128 -0.19 12.79 -3.06
CA VAL A 128 0.62 11.60 -3.33
C VAL A 128 1.90 11.64 -2.50
N VAL A 129 2.18 10.57 -1.77
CA VAL A 129 3.37 10.46 -0.90
C VAL A 129 4.00 9.08 -1.10
N SER A 130 5.27 9.05 -1.47
CA SER A 130 6.00 7.80 -1.72
C SER A 130 6.22 7.01 -0.43
N ALA A 131 6.46 5.71 -0.58
CA ALA A 131 6.99 4.91 0.50
C ALA A 131 8.46 5.30 0.79
N TRP A 132 8.83 5.33 2.07
CA TRP A 132 10.21 5.61 2.49
C TRP A 132 11.23 4.68 1.84
N GLY A 133 10.89 3.40 1.76
CA GLY A 133 11.79 2.40 1.17
C GLY A 133 12.02 2.60 -0.32
N GLN A 134 11.09 3.24 -1.03
CA GLN A 134 11.19 3.53 -2.47
C GLN A 134 11.90 4.86 -2.73
N ASP A 135 11.33 5.95 -2.22
CA ASP A 135 11.88 7.30 -2.43
C ASP A 135 11.71 8.15 -1.15
N PRO A 136 12.74 8.21 -0.31
CA PRO A 136 12.72 9.04 0.90
C PRO A 136 12.48 10.53 0.63
N SER A 137 12.93 11.03 -0.51
CA SER A 137 12.80 12.46 -0.85
C SER A 137 11.35 12.87 -1.14
N SER A 138 10.55 11.95 -1.65
CA SER A 138 9.13 12.15 -1.95
C SER A 138 8.20 11.57 -0.88
N SER A 139 8.75 11.06 0.23
CA SER A 139 7.98 10.46 1.33
C SER A 139 7.40 11.47 2.32
N VAL A 140 7.51 12.76 2.02
CA VAL A 140 7.06 13.84 2.89
C VAL A 140 6.05 14.73 2.16
N SER A 141 4.98 15.12 2.88
CA SER A 141 4.05 16.18 2.49
C SER A 141 3.91 17.17 3.64
N ALA A 142 3.79 18.47 3.36
CA ALA A 142 3.66 19.45 4.41
C ALA A 142 2.79 20.64 3.99
N PHE A 143 2.21 21.29 4.98
CA PHE A 143 1.42 22.51 4.81
C PHE A 143 1.54 23.41 6.04
N GLN A 144 1.18 24.66 5.91
CA GLN A 144 1.06 25.60 7.02
C GLN A 144 -0.40 25.86 7.33
N VAL A 145 -0.70 25.99 8.61
CA VAL A 145 -2.03 26.34 9.11
C VAL A 145 -1.96 27.46 10.15
N SER A 146 -2.83 28.47 10.02
CA SER A 146 -3.06 29.49 11.03
C SER A 146 -4.34 29.17 11.78
N VAL A 147 -4.23 28.93 13.07
CA VAL A 147 -5.34 28.51 13.95
C VAL A 147 -5.69 29.67 14.89
N GLY A 148 -6.94 30.02 14.93
CA GLY A 148 -7.50 31.05 15.82
C GLY A 148 -8.48 30.51 16.84
N VAL A 149 -8.91 31.38 17.74
CA VAL A 149 -9.76 31.03 18.89
C VAL A 149 -9.13 29.89 19.70
N ALA A 150 -7.81 29.85 19.73
CA ALA A 150 -6.98 28.83 20.34
C ALA A 150 -6.14 29.39 21.49
N GLY A 151 -5.39 28.52 22.16
CA GLY A 151 -4.40 28.97 23.14
C GLY A 151 -3.24 29.71 22.44
N THR A 152 -2.66 30.66 23.16
CA THR A 152 -1.57 31.52 22.65
C THR A 152 -0.22 31.22 23.33
N SER A 153 -0.10 30.08 23.97
CA SER A 153 1.12 29.60 24.61
C SER A 153 1.12 28.07 24.74
N ASN A 154 2.29 27.48 24.98
CA ASN A 154 2.43 26.05 25.19
C ASN A 154 1.64 25.48 26.39
N LYS A 155 1.23 26.34 27.34
CA LYS A 155 0.40 25.97 28.50
C LYS A 155 -1.11 26.02 28.17
N THR A 156 -1.52 26.87 27.26
CA THR A 156 -2.94 27.17 26.97
C THR A 156 -3.48 26.43 25.74
N VAL A 157 -2.61 26.05 24.80
CA VAL A 157 -2.98 25.24 23.63
C VAL A 157 -3.52 23.88 24.09
N LYS A 158 -4.64 23.48 23.50
CA LYS A 158 -5.18 22.11 23.63
C LYS A 158 -4.90 21.36 22.33
N LEU A 159 -4.41 20.13 22.48
CA LEU A 159 -4.10 19.30 21.32
C LEU A 159 -5.38 18.87 20.61
N PRO A 160 -5.40 18.85 19.28
CA PRO A 160 -6.48 18.23 18.52
C PRO A 160 -6.60 16.74 18.83
N MET A 161 -7.79 16.18 18.67
CA MET A 161 -8.11 14.79 19.00
C MET A 161 -8.69 14.06 17.79
N ASN A 162 -8.88 12.75 17.92
CA ASN A 162 -9.60 11.91 16.96
C ASN A 162 -9.10 12.11 15.52
N PHE A 163 -7.80 12.00 15.34
CA PHE A 163 -7.18 12.07 14.01
C PHE A 163 -7.64 10.93 13.13
N THR A 164 -7.92 11.24 11.87
CA THR A 164 -8.27 10.30 10.81
C THR A 164 -7.38 10.52 9.61
N LEU A 165 -6.86 9.44 9.04
CA LEU A 165 -6.05 9.47 7.83
C LEU A 165 -6.62 8.48 6.82
N LEU A 166 -6.86 8.96 5.61
CA LEU A 166 -7.20 8.13 4.45
C LEU A 166 -6.08 8.23 3.41
N GLY A 167 -5.72 7.14 2.80
CA GLY A 167 -4.66 7.18 1.83
C GLY A 167 -4.74 6.15 0.70
N PRO A 168 -5.56 6.33 -0.30
CA PRO A 168 -6.84 7.02 -0.52
C PRO A 168 -8.06 6.29 0.09
N GLY A 169 -7.88 5.10 0.61
CA GLY A 169 -8.93 4.30 1.25
C GLY A 169 -8.77 4.21 2.76
N LEU A 170 -9.62 3.41 3.37
CA LEU A 170 -9.53 3.03 4.77
C LEU A 170 -8.29 2.15 5.00
N GLY A 171 -7.83 2.09 6.23
CA GLY A 171 -6.74 1.22 6.65
C GLY A 171 -5.84 1.83 7.71
N TYR A 172 -5.81 3.15 7.83
CA TYR A 172 -5.03 3.82 8.86
C TYR A 172 -5.81 4.00 10.16
N THR A 173 -5.14 3.73 11.26
CA THR A 173 -5.59 4.05 12.62
C THR A 173 -4.57 4.99 13.23
N CYS A 174 -5.03 6.17 13.68
CA CYS A 174 -4.18 7.19 14.28
C CYS A 174 -4.29 7.18 15.79
N GLY A 175 -3.15 7.24 16.47
CA GLY A 175 -3.07 7.42 17.91
C GLY A 175 -3.41 8.85 18.33
N PRO A 176 -3.44 9.12 19.65
CA PRO A 176 -3.62 10.48 20.17
C PRO A 176 -2.39 11.35 19.89
N ALA A 177 -2.62 12.66 19.78
CA ALA A 177 -1.53 13.62 19.71
C ALA A 177 -0.71 13.60 21.01
N LYS A 178 0.62 13.58 20.88
CA LYS A 178 1.56 13.57 22.01
C LYS A 178 2.58 14.69 21.88
N VAL A 179 2.75 15.49 22.91
CA VAL A 179 3.81 16.51 22.96
C VAL A 179 5.16 15.81 22.94
N VAL A 180 6.04 16.30 22.08
CA VAL A 180 7.42 15.79 21.91
C VAL A 180 8.41 16.96 22.02
N PRO A 181 9.72 16.68 22.15
CA PRO A 181 10.74 17.73 22.10
C PRO A 181 10.58 18.60 20.84
N SER A 182 10.68 19.92 21.00
CA SER A 182 10.49 20.87 19.92
C SER A 182 11.49 20.67 18.81
N THR A 183 10.99 20.67 17.56
CA THR A 183 11.83 20.49 16.36
C THR A 183 12.85 21.62 16.26
N VAL A 184 14.08 21.23 15.96
CA VAL A 184 15.18 22.16 15.69
C VAL A 184 15.43 22.20 14.19
N TYR A 185 15.42 23.39 13.62
CA TYR A 185 15.72 23.64 12.21
C TYR A 185 17.13 24.23 12.09
N LEU A 186 17.90 23.67 11.19
CA LEU A 186 19.24 24.17 10.84
C LEU A 186 19.17 24.71 9.42
N THR A 187 19.82 25.86 9.17
CA THR A 187 20.03 26.33 7.81
C THR A 187 21.01 25.39 7.08
N ALA A 188 20.96 25.38 5.73
CA ALA A 188 21.82 24.50 4.93
C ALA A 188 23.32 24.70 5.20
N ASP A 189 23.72 25.91 5.63
CA ASP A 189 25.09 26.25 6.01
C ASP A 189 25.41 25.99 7.49
N TYR A 190 24.46 25.40 8.25
CA TYR A 190 24.55 25.11 9.70
C TYR A 190 24.81 26.33 10.60
N ARG A 191 24.78 27.55 10.07
CA ARG A 191 25.08 28.77 10.81
C ARG A 191 23.94 29.27 11.68
N ARG A 192 22.69 28.97 11.26
CA ARG A 192 21.53 29.43 11.99
C ARG A 192 20.72 28.24 12.51
N LYS A 193 20.41 28.28 13.79
CA LYS A 193 19.56 27.32 14.47
C LYS A 193 18.28 28.03 14.91
N THR A 194 17.13 27.53 14.51
CA THR A 194 15.81 27.94 14.99
C THR A 194 15.09 26.77 15.59
N GLN A 195 14.13 26.99 16.46
CA GLN A 195 13.39 25.94 17.14
C GLN A 195 11.91 26.26 17.14
N ALA A 196 11.07 25.24 16.93
CA ALA A 196 9.63 25.37 17.11
C ALA A 196 9.29 25.73 18.56
N LEU A 197 8.26 26.51 18.74
CA LEU A 197 7.82 26.95 20.08
C LEU A 197 7.15 25.80 20.86
N MET A 198 6.50 24.90 20.15
CA MET A 198 5.90 23.69 20.66
C MET A 198 5.77 22.66 19.53
N THR A 199 5.99 21.39 19.82
CA THR A 199 5.83 20.30 18.85
C THR A 199 4.98 19.18 19.42
N TRP A 200 4.11 18.60 18.60
CA TRP A 200 3.45 17.33 18.92
C TRP A 200 3.36 16.44 17.70
N ASN A 201 3.31 15.13 17.96
CA ASN A 201 3.21 14.11 16.93
C ASN A 201 1.92 13.30 17.07
N VAL A 202 1.42 12.87 15.91
CA VAL A 202 0.39 11.84 15.77
C VAL A 202 0.98 10.73 14.91
N THR A 203 0.91 9.50 15.38
CA THR A 203 1.38 8.33 14.62
C THR A 203 0.18 7.54 14.13
N CYS A 204 0.13 7.29 12.83
CA CYS A 204 -0.89 6.48 12.17
C CYS A 204 -0.26 5.20 11.64
N THR A 205 -0.83 4.05 11.97
CA THR A 205 -0.41 2.73 11.51
C THR A 205 -1.44 2.14 10.55
N TYR A 206 -0.96 1.34 9.60
CA TYR A 206 -1.83 0.71 8.61
C TYR A 206 -2.20 -0.70 9.04
N SER A 207 -3.47 -1.05 8.87
CA SER A 207 -3.97 -2.41 9.03
C SER A 207 -4.61 -2.89 7.75
N GLN A 208 -4.07 -3.95 7.20
CA GLN A 208 -4.62 -4.60 6.02
C GLN A 208 -6.02 -5.18 6.29
N PHE A 209 -6.27 -5.62 7.51
CA PHE A 209 -7.59 -6.09 7.95
C PHE A 209 -8.67 -5.01 7.88
N LEU A 210 -8.33 -3.76 8.21
CA LEU A 210 -9.26 -2.62 8.11
C LEU A 210 -9.46 -2.16 6.66
N ALA A 211 -8.43 -2.30 5.83
CA ALA A 211 -8.42 -1.84 4.44
C ALA A 211 -9.02 -2.84 3.47
N ALA A 212 -8.72 -4.12 3.67
CA ALA A 212 -8.96 -5.18 2.70
C ALA A 212 -10.38 -5.74 2.76
N LYS A 213 -11.35 -4.94 2.37
CA LYS A 213 -12.69 -5.49 2.09
C LYS A 213 -12.74 -6.22 0.75
N ASN A 214 -11.92 -5.81 -0.21
CA ASN A 214 -11.90 -6.35 -1.58
C ASN A 214 -10.46 -6.36 -2.12
N PRO A 215 -9.96 -7.47 -2.69
CA PRO A 215 -8.65 -7.51 -3.32
C PRO A 215 -8.58 -6.54 -4.51
N LYS A 216 -7.48 -5.79 -4.63
CA LYS A 216 -7.24 -4.82 -5.71
C LYS A 216 -6.34 -5.38 -6.80
N CYS A 217 -5.72 -6.52 -6.55
CA CYS A 217 -4.82 -7.17 -7.48
C CYS A 217 -4.93 -8.69 -7.40
N CYS A 218 -4.54 -9.34 -8.47
CA CYS A 218 -4.46 -10.79 -8.53
C CYS A 218 -3.20 -11.25 -9.26
N VAL A 219 -2.83 -12.49 -9.05
CA VAL A 219 -1.64 -13.10 -9.64
C VAL A 219 -2.03 -14.20 -10.60
N SER A 220 -1.35 -14.28 -11.73
CA SER A 220 -1.42 -15.39 -12.68
C SER A 220 -0.04 -16.02 -12.84
N PHE A 221 0.00 -17.32 -13.12
CA PHE A 221 1.24 -18.08 -13.22
C PHE A 221 1.39 -18.74 -14.58
N SER A 222 2.65 -18.84 -15.03
CA SER A 222 3.04 -19.69 -16.15
C SER A 222 4.50 -20.11 -16.01
N SER A 223 4.90 -21.09 -16.79
CA SER A 223 6.25 -21.61 -16.78
C SER A 223 6.67 -22.17 -18.13
N PHE A 224 7.96 -22.20 -18.41
CA PHE A 224 8.52 -22.73 -19.65
C PHE A 224 8.30 -24.25 -19.82
N TYR A 225 8.09 -24.96 -18.71
CA TYR A 225 7.92 -26.43 -18.70
C TYR A 225 6.46 -26.88 -18.74
N ASN A 226 5.51 -25.95 -18.67
CA ASN A 226 4.08 -26.24 -18.73
C ASN A 226 3.38 -25.13 -19.53
N GLN A 227 2.75 -25.50 -20.63
CA GLN A 227 2.05 -24.55 -21.49
C GLN A 227 0.76 -24.00 -20.85
N THR A 228 0.28 -24.61 -19.77
CA THR A 228 -0.92 -24.17 -19.07
C THR A 228 -0.64 -22.88 -18.31
N ILE A 229 -1.43 -21.85 -18.60
CA ILE A 229 -1.44 -20.62 -17.82
C ILE A 229 -2.46 -20.77 -16.71
N THR A 230 -2.02 -20.62 -15.47
CA THR A 230 -2.90 -20.52 -14.32
C THR A 230 -3.44 -19.09 -14.25
N PRO A 231 -4.73 -18.86 -14.51
CA PRO A 231 -5.28 -17.52 -14.61
C PRO A 231 -5.44 -16.86 -13.24
N CYS A 232 -5.61 -15.55 -13.25
CA CYS A 232 -6.11 -14.81 -12.10
C CYS A 232 -7.44 -15.40 -11.62
N PRO A 233 -7.66 -15.51 -10.30
CA PRO A 233 -8.94 -15.94 -9.76
C PRO A 233 -10.10 -15.02 -10.18
N LYS A 234 -11.25 -15.58 -10.49
CA LYS A 234 -12.42 -14.82 -11.00
C LYS A 234 -12.98 -13.82 -9.99
N CYS A 235 -12.89 -14.12 -8.70
CA CYS A 235 -13.39 -13.27 -7.61
C CYS A 235 -12.39 -12.18 -7.21
N ALA A 236 -11.39 -11.96 -8.02
CA ALA A 236 -10.24 -11.14 -7.74
C ALA A 236 -10.57 -9.70 -7.35
N CYS A 237 -11.71 -9.17 -7.75
CA CYS A 237 -12.08 -7.82 -7.36
C CYS A 237 -12.99 -7.74 -6.13
N GLY A 238 -13.18 -8.84 -5.42
CA GLY A 238 -14.07 -8.86 -4.25
C GLY A 238 -15.55 -8.64 -4.57
N CYS A 239 -15.93 -8.84 -5.81
CA CYS A 239 -17.32 -8.73 -6.26
C CYS A 239 -18.16 -9.96 -5.90
N GLN A 240 -17.72 -10.78 -4.96
CA GLN A 240 -18.43 -11.97 -4.52
C GLN A 240 -19.86 -11.62 -4.12
N ASN A 241 -20.83 -12.11 -4.88
CA ASN A 241 -22.27 -12.01 -4.61
C ASN A 241 -22.85 -10.58 -4.50
N LYS A 242 -22.17 -9.55 -5.04
CA LYS A 242 -22.71 -8.18 -5.08
C LYS A 242 -22.80 -7.68 -6.51
N ASN A 243 -24.03 -7.61 -7.03
CA ASN A 243 -24.31 -7.11 -8.39
C ASN A 243 -23.88 -5.65 -8.64
N ASN A 244 -23.61 -4.87 -7.59
CA ASN A 244 -23.25 -3.45 -7.68
C ASN A 244 -21.75 -3.21 -7.88
N CYS A 245 -20.94 -4.24 -7.81
CA CYS A 245 -19.48 -4.18 -7.89
C CYS A 245 -19.01 -4.22 -9.36
N VAL A 246 -19.82 -4.78 -10.23
CA VAL A 246 -19.51 -4.94 -11.65
C VAL A 246 -20.33 -3.95 -12.47
N VAL A 247 -19.63 -3.09 -13.21
CA VAL A 247 -20.28 -2.23 -14.18
C VAL A 247 -20.32 -2.96 -15.51
N SER A 248 -21.51 -3.25 -16.00
CA SER A 248 -21.73 -3.77 -17.34
C SER A 248 -21.27 -2.71 -18.35
N ASP A 249 -20.31 -3.05 -19.20
CA ASP A 249 -19.66 -2.15 -20.17
C ASP A 249 -20.63 -1.41 -21.12
N SER A 250 -21.86 -1.90 -21.24
CA SER A 250 -22.83 -1.37 -22.21
C SER A 250 -23.72 -0.22 -21.72
N LYS A 251 -23.76 0.08 -20.42
CA LYS A 251 -24.72 1.06 -19.87
C LYS A 251 -24.14 2.36 -19.29
N GLN A 252 -22.84 2.48 -19.15
CA GLN A 252 -22.23 3.72 -18.60
C GLN A 252 -21.38 4.53 -19.58
N ALA A 253 -21.01 4.01 -20.73
CA ALA A 253 -20.29 4.75 -21.75
C ALA A 253 -21.13 5.90 -22.38
N HIS A 254 -22.45 5.85 -22.29
CA HIS A 254 -23.34 6.82 -22.96
C HIS A 254 -24.05 7.83 -22.07
N LYS A 255 -23.78 7.88 -20.75
CA LYS A 255 -24.55 8.75 -19.82
C LYS A 255 -23.77 9.72 -18.94
N LYS A 256 -22.55 10.11 -19.25
CA LYS A 256 -21.93 11.22 -18.50
C LYS A 256 -21.14 12.15 -19.43
N GLY A 257 -21.81 13.26 -19.78
CA GLY A 257 -21.15 14.47 -20.19
C GLY A 257 -20.18 14.97 -19.10
N ILE A 258 -19.17 15.68 -19.54
CA ILE A 258 -17.91 16.05 -18.91
C ILE A 258 -18.05 16.93 -17.63
N ASN A 259 -19.26 17.26 -17.15
CA ASN A 259 -19.46 18.29 -16.13
C ASN A 259 -20.42 17.88 -14.99
N THR A 260 -20.10 16.83 -14.24
CA THR A 260 -20.77 16.63 -12.95
C THR A 260 -19.74 16.50 -11.83
N PRO A 261 -19.89 17.28 -10.72
CA PRO A 261 -19.03 17.12 -9.55
C PRO A 261 -19.10 15.68 -9.04
N ARG A 262 -17.96 15.12 -8.74
CA ARG A 262 -17.78 13.77 -8.23
C ARG A 262 -18.57 13.61 -6.93
N LYS A 263 -19.61 12.81 -6.89
CA LYS A 263 -20.20 12.37 -5.63
C LYS A 263 -19.19 11.45 -4.93
N ASP A 264 -18.75 11.85 -3.74
CA ASP A 264 -17.60 11.31 -2.99
C ASP A 264 -17.70 9.85 -2.53
N ASN A 265 -18.74 9.12 -2.90
CA ASN A 265 -18.98 7.75 -2.45
C ASN A 265 -18.85 6.66 -3.55
N ALA A 266 -18.39 7.00 -4.74
CA ALA A 266 -18.15 5.97 -5.75
C ALA A 266 -16.83 5.23 -5.43
N PRO A 267 -16.80 3.88 -5.42
CA PRO A 267 -15.57 3.15 -5.18
C PRO A 267 -14.51 3.57 -6.20
N LEU A 268 -13.30 3.85 -5.73
CA LEU A 268 -12.16 4.29 -6.54
C LEU A 268 -11.81 3.29 -7.64
N LEU A 269 -12.06 2.03 -7.37
CA LEU A 269 -11.78 0.89 -8.23
C LEU A 269 -13.09 0.17 -8.53
N GLN A 270 -13.42 0.01 -9.81
CA GLN A 270 -14.51 -0.84 -10.25
C GLN A 270 -13.94 -2.11 -10.86
N CYS A 271 -14.42 -3.24 -10.38
CA CYS A 271 -14.12 -4.53 -10.97
C CYS A 271 -14.77 -4.68 -12.34
N THR A 272 -14.08 -5.31 -13.26
CA THR A 272 -14.68 -5.85 -14.47
C THR A 272 -15.12 -7.29 -14.22
N HIS A 273 -15.98 -7.85 -15.10
CA HIS A 273 -16.44 -9.24 -14.97
C HIS A 273 -15.29 -10.27 -15.01
N HIS A 274 -14.12 -9.89 -15.53
CA HIS A 274 -13.08 -10.82 -15.92
C HIS A 274 -11.77 -10.67 -15.17
N MET A 275 -11.48 -9.51 -14.54
CA MET A 275 -10.15 -9.23 -13.97
C MET A 275 -10.18 -8.26 -12.81
N CYS A 276 -9.22 -8.40 -11.90
CA CYS A 276 -8.84 -7.35 -10.95
C CYS A 276 -8.31 -6.11 -11.68
N PRO A 277 -8.38 -4.94 -11.04
CA PRO A 277 -7.78 -3.72 -11.57
C PRO A 277 -6.29 -3.88 -11.90
N ILE A 278 -5.56 -4.65 -11.12
CA ILE A 278 -4.14 -4.95 -11.37
C ILE A 278 -3.96 -6.47 -11.48
N ARG A 279 -3.28 -6.89 -12.54
CA ARG A 279 -2.81 -8.27 -12.70
C ARG A 279 -1.29 -8.32 -12.63
N VAL A 280 -0.78 -9.15 -11.76
CA VAL A 280 0.63 -9.52 -11.70
C VAL A 280 0.78 -10.88 -12.37
N HIS A 281 1.61 -10.98 -13.41
CA HIS A 281 1.92 -12.25 -14.04
C HIS A 281 3.34 -12.67 -13.69
N TRP A 282 3.47 -13.83 -13.06
CA TRP A 282 4.74 -14.42 -12.71
C TRP A 282 5.02 -15.60 -13.65
N HIS A 283 6.02 -15.45 -14.50
CA HIS A 283 6.42 -16.45 -15.47
C HIS A 283 7.81 -17.00 -15.17
N VAL A 284 7.91 -18.27 -14.86
CA VAL A 284 9.21 -18.96 -14.73
C VAL A 284 9.75 -19.19 -16.13
N LYS A 285 10.73 -18.38 -16.55
CA LYS A 285 11.18 -18.27 -17.94
C LYS A 285 12.21 -19.34 -18.32
N LEU A 286 13.21 -19.55 -17.46
CA LEU A 286 14.34 -20.43 -17.76
C LEU A 286 14.89 -21.07 -16.49
N ASN A 287 15.49 -22.25 -16.67
CA ASN A 287 16.16 -23.01 -15.62
C ASN A 287 17.55 -23.42 -16.10
N TYR A 288 18.58 -22.70 -15.66
CA TYR A 288 19.99 -23.00 -15.93
C TYR A 288 20.56 -23.93 -14.86
N LYS A 289 21.82 -24.32 -15.01
CA LYS A 289 22.50 -25.19 -14.04
C LYS A 289 22.54 -24.58 -12.63
N ASP A 290 23.00 -23.34 -12.50
CA ASP A 290 23.23 -22.69 -11.21
C ASP A 290 22.26 -21.50 -10.97
N TYR A 291 21.43 -21.15 -11.95
CA TYR A 291 20.51 -20.03 -11.93
C TYR A 291 19.15 -20.42 -12.48
N TRP A 292 18.16 -19.63 -12.15
CA TRP A 292 16.86 -19.64 -12.81
C TRP A 292 16.36 -18.21 -13.03
N ARG A 293 15.46 -18.04 -13.97
CA ARG A 293 14.99 -16.72 -14.39
C ARG A 293 13.48 -16.65 -14.33
N VAL A 294 12.99 -15.57 -13.76
CA VAL A 294 11.58 -15.24 -13.67
C VAL A 294 11.32 -13.95 -14.44
N LYS A 295 10.24 -13.91 -15.19
CA LYS A 295 9.68 -12.69 -15.77
C LYS A 295 8.48 -12.27 -14.94
N ILE A 296 8.48 -11.02 -14.48
CA ILE A 296 7.38 -10.40 -13.75
C ILE A 296 6.77 -9.33 -14.65
N ALA A 297 5.46 -9.41 -14.88
CA ALA A 297 4.73 -8.37 -15.62
C ALA A 297 3.57 -7.87 -14.77
N VAL A 298 3.43 -6.56 -14.66
CA VAL A 298 2.31 -5.89 -13.98
C VAL A 298 1.47 -5.18 -15.04
N THR A 299 0.19 -5.51 -15.10
CA THR A 299 -0.76 -4.93 -16.07
C THR A 299 -1.84 -4.16 -15.32
N ASN A 300 -2.05 -2.92 -15.73
CA ASN A 300 -3.12 -2.07 -15.22
C ASN A 300 -4.38 -2.25 -16.08
N PHE A 301 -5.43 -2.81 -15.50
CA PHE A 301 -6.77 -2.88 -16.11
C PHE A 301 -7.73 -1.84 -15.53
N ASN A 302 -7.25 -0.93 -14.69
CA ASN A 302 -8.07 0.12 -14.11
C ASN A 302 -8.12 1.35 -15.03
N TYR A 303 -9.14 1.44 -15.83
CA TYR A 303 -9.37 2.57 -16.77
C TYR A 303 -9.60 3.94 -16.08
N ARG A 304 -9.59 3.98 -14.75
CA ARG A 304 -9.81 5.22 -13.97
C ARG A 304 -8.56 5.71 -13.27
N MET A 305 -7.49 4.91 -13.23
CA MET A 305 -6.28 5.25 -12.51
C MET A 305 -5.02 4.94 -13.31
N ASN A 306 -4.11 5.88 -13.28
CA ASN A 306 -2.70 5.70 -13.57
C ASN A 306 -1.97 5.48 -12.25
N TYR A 307 -1.01 4.57 -12.23
CA TYR A 307 -0.21 4.31 -11.04
C TYR A 307 1.17 4.89 -11.22
N THR A 308 1.47 5.92 -10.44
CA THR A 308 2.82 6.48 -10.31
C THR A 308 3.48 5.85 -9.10
N GLN A 309 4.79 5.68 -9.13
CA GLN A 309 5.58 5.20 -8.00
C GLN A 309 5.01 3.90 -7.39
N TRP A 310 4.55 3.00 -8.25
CA TRP A 310 4.03 1.72 -7.83
C TRP A 310 5.12 0.87 -7.15
N THR A 311 4.71 0.02 -6.22
CA THR A 311 5.54 -0.99 -5.58
C THR A 311 4.93 -2.36 -5.73
N LEU A 312 5.76 -3.36 -5.96
CA LEU A 312 5.40 -4.78 -5.98
C LEU A 312 6.27 -5.51 -4.97
N VAL A 313 5.66 -6.10 -3.96
CA VAL A 313 6.38 -6.92 -2.98
C VAL A 313 6.04 -8.38 -3.23
N ALA A 314 7.04 -9.23 -3.31
CA ALA A 314 6.88 -10.67 -3.43
C ALA A 314 7.62 -11.40 -2.31
N GLN A 315 7.02 -12.48 -1.82
CA GLN A 315 7.67 -13.39 -0.88
C GLN A 315 7.99 -14.71 -1.59
N HIS A 316 9.27 -15.02 -1.68
CA HIS A 316 9.78 -16.27 -2.23
C HIS A 316 11.11 -16.63 -1.56
N PRO A 317 11.33 -17.87 -1.13
CA PRO A 317 12.54 -18.26 -0.40
C PRO A 317 13.84 -17.89 -1.12
N ASN A 318 13.84 -17.91 -2.44
CA ASN A 318 15.04 -17.64 -3.23
C ASN A 318 15.26 -16.14 -3.56
N LEU A 319 14.43 -15.23 -3.04
CA LEU A 319 14.69 -13.79 -3.14
C LEU A 319 15.88 -13.34 -2.26
N ASN A 320 16.36 -14.18 -1.37
CA ASN A 320 17.64 -13.99 -0.68
C ASN A 320 18.87 -14.07 -1.61
N ALA A 321 18.70 -14.57 -2.83
CA ALA A 321 19.77 -14.85 -3.78
C ALA A 321 19.53 -14.21 -5.16
N VAL A 322 18.92 -13.02 -5.17
CA VAL A 322 18.77 -12.21 -6.39
C VAL A 322 20.14 -11.81 -6.91
N THR A 323 20.42 -12.15 -8.16
CA THR A 323 21.69 -11.82 -8.82
C THR A 323 21.55 -10.58 -9.68
N GLN A 324 20.46 -10.46 -10.42
CA GLN A 324 20.21 -9.33 -11.31
C GLN A 324 18.72 -9.10 -11.52
N VAL A 325 18.33 -7.85 -11.57
CA VAL A 325 17.00 -7.38 -12.01
C VAL A 325 17.22 -6.47 -13.23
N PHE A 326 16.44 -6.66 -14.31
CA PHE A 326 16.77 -6.05 -15.60
C PHE A 326 16.13 -4.68 -15.85
N SER A 327 14.84 -4.55 -15.52
CA SER A 327 14.07 -3.35 -15.88
C SER A 327 13.27 -2.74 -14.72
N PHE A 328 13.38 -3.32 -13.53
CA PHE A 328 12.85 -2.74 -12.30
C PHE A 328 13.99 -2.41 -11.36
N ASP A 329 13.76 -1.44 -10.49
CA ASP A 329 14.54 -1.30 -9.28
C ASP A 329 14.17 -2.39 -8.29
N TYR A 330 15.14 -2.81 -7.47
CA TYR A 330 14.96 -3.87 -6.49
C TYR A 330 15.56 -3.51 -5.14
N LYS A 331 14.83 -3.84 -4.07
CA LYS A 331 15.32 -3.70 -2.70
C LYS A 331 14.86 -4.91 -1.88
N PRO A 332 15.77 -5.62 -1.19
CA PRO A 332 15.37 -6.65 -0.24
C PRO A 332 14.65 -6.01 0.95
N LEU A 333 13.60 -6.66 1.44
CA LEU A 333 12.93 -6.32 2.68
C LEU A 333 13.23 -7.40 3.71
N VAL A 334 13.74 -6.99 4.87
CA VAL A 334 14.07 -7.91 5.97
C VAL A 334 13.33 -7.43 7.22
N PRO A 335 12.04 -7.79 7.37
CA PRO A 335 11.16 -7.24 8.39
C PRO A 335 11.69 -7.35 9.82
N TYR A 336 12.39 -8.42 10.13
CA TYR A 336 12.89 -8.72 11.48
C TYR A 336 14.41 -8.92 11.52
N GLU A 337 15.13 -8.42 10.50
CA GLU A 337 16.58 -8.60 10.35
C GLU A 337 17.04 -10.07 10.26
N ALA A 338 16.09 -11.01 10.16
CA ALA A 338 16.35 -12.45 10.18
C ALA A 338 15.88 -13.18 8.93
N ILE A 339 14.73 -12.78 8.34
CA ILE A 339 14.13 -13.48 7.20
C ILE A 339 14.35 -12.64 5.94
N ASN A 340 15.16 -13.16 5.03
CA ASN A 340 15.49 -12.52 3.75
C ASN A 340 14.81 -13.24 2.58
N ASP A 341 13.49 -13.37 2.63
CA ASP A 341 12.68 -14.02 1.59
C ASP A 341 11.71 -13.07 0.87
N THR A 342 11.83 -11.78 1.17
CA THR A 342 10.92 -10.77 0.67
C THR A 342 11.66 -9.73 -0.15
N GLY A 343 11.17 -9.47 -1.35
CA GLY A 343 11.74 -8.48 -2.26
C GLY A 343 10.71 -7.45 -2.69
N MET A 344 11.12 -6.19 -2.70
CA MET A 344 10.37 -5.08 -3.25
C MET A 344 10.92 -4.72 -4.62
N PHE A 345 10.04 -4.68 -5.61
CA PHE A 345 10.30 -4.22 -6.97
C PHE A 345 9.50 -2.95 -7.21
N TYR A 346 10.07 -2.01 -7.97
CA TYR A 346 9.40 -0.77 -8.36
C TYR A 346 9.94 -0.25 -9.68
N GLY A 347 9.24 0.69 -10.30
CA GLY A 347 9.64 1.24 -11.57
C GLY A 347 10.91 2.08 -11.48
N MET A 348 11.77 1.99 -12.49
CA MET A 348 12.91 2.85 -12.66
C MET A 348 12.45 4.24 -13.10
N LYS A 349 12.96 5.28 -12.47
CA LYS A 349 12.57 6.67 -12.74
C LYS A 349 12.67 6.98 -14.24
N PHE A 350 11.62 7.57 -14.80
CA PHE A 350 11.45 7.93 -16.23
C PHE A 350 11.37 6.75 -17.20
N TYR A 351 11.39 5.51 -16.71
CA TYR A 351 11.32 4.36 -17.60
C TYR A 351 10.01 3.57 -17.42
N ASN A 352 9.71 3.08 -16.22
CA ASN A 352 8.51 2.31 -15.93
C ASN A 352 7.97 2.55 -14.53
N ASP A 353 8.28 3.71 -13.94
CA ASP A 353 7.75 4.13 -12.65
C ASP A 353 6.24 4.45 -12.72
N LEU A 354 5.69 4.55 -13.94
CA LEU A 354 4.35 4.98 -14.20
C LEU A 354 3.60 3.94 -15.05
N LEU A 355 2.59 3.32 -14.45
CA LEU A 355 1.57 2.55 -15.18
C LEU A 355 0.50 3.52 -15.71
N MET A 356 0.84 4.22 -16.82
CA MET A 356 0.05 5.32 -17.38
C MET A 356 -1.26 4.86 -17.97
N GLU A 357 -1.21 3.81 -18.76
CA GLU A 357 -2.32 3.36 -19.56
C GLU A 357 -3.05 2.22 -18.86
N ALA A 358 -4.23 1.92 -19.34
CA ALA A 358 -5.01 0.76 -18.92
C ALA A 358 -5.20 -0.21 -20.08
N GLY A 359 -5.45 -1.47 -19.75
CA GLY A 359 -5.65 -2.54 -20.72
C GLY A 359 -4.35 -3.18 -21.18
N PRO A 360 -4.34 -3.82 -22.36
CA PRO A 360 -3.18 -4.60 -22.85
C PRO A 360 -1.89 -3.78 -23.03
N GLN A 361 -2.02 -2.48 -23.30
CA GLN A 361 -0.90 -1.54 -23.48
C GLN A 361 -0.32 -1.07 -22.13
N GLY A 362 -1.14 -1.03 -21.09
CA GLY A 362 -0.76 -0.55 -19.77
C GLY A 362 -0.03 -1.61 -18.95
N ASN A 363 1.17 -2.01 -19.39
CA ASN A 363 1.95 -2.98 -18.65
C ASN A 363 3.40 -2.56 -18.50
N VAL A 364 4.00 -2.98 -17.38
CA VAL A 364 5.44 -2.91 -17.11
C VAL A 364 5.94 -4.30 -16.82
N GLN A 365 7.18 -4.60 -17.18
CA GLN A 365 7.73 -5.93 -17.02
C GLN A 365 9.23 -5.90 -16.75
N SER A 366 9.71 -6.88 -16.00
CA SER A 366 11.13 -7.10 -15.74
C SER A 366 11.44 -8.58 -15.66
N GLU A 367 12.71 -8.90 -15.82
CA GLU A 367 13.23 -10.22 -15.55
C GLU A 367 14.11 -10.19 -14.30
N VAL A 368 14.07 -11.27 -13.54
CA VAL A 368 14.86 -11.45 -12.32
C VAL A 368 15.66 -12.72 -12.46
N LEU A 369 16.97 -12.61 -12.34
CA LEU A 369 17.90 -13.73 -12.31
C LEU A 369 18.21 -14.06 -10.85
N LEU A 370 17.96 -15.33 -10.47
CA LEU A 370 18.16 -15.83 -9.11
C LEU A 370 19.16 -16.99 -9.13
N ARG A 371 20.08 -16.97 -8.17
CA ARG A 371 21.00 -18.08 -7.95
C ARG A 371 20.27 -19.20 -7.21
N LYS A 372 20.42 -20.44 -7.66
CA LYS A 372 19.82 -21.59 -6.99
C LYS A 372 20.54 -21.92 -5.70
N ASN A 373 19.79 -22.17 -4.66
CA ASN A 373 20.29 -22.97 -3.54
C ASN A 373 20.10 -24.44 -3.91
N LYS A 374 21.19 -25.17 -4.14
CA LYS A 374 21.16 -26.56 -4.64
C LYS A 374 20.49 -27.53 -3.69
N ASP A 375 20.50 -27.23 -2.40
CA ASP A 375 19.95 -28.10 -1.37
C ASP A 375 18.42 -27.97 -1.25
N THR A 376 17.88 -26.79 -1.59
CA THR A 376 16.45 -26.48 -1.42
C THR A 376 15.71 -26.23 -2.72
N PHE A 377 16.42 -25.99 -3.83
CA PHE A 377 15.80 -25.65 -5.10
C PHE A 377 15.03 -26.83 -5.70
N THR A 378 13.75 -26.61 -6.00
CA THR A 378 12.88 -27.59 -6.65
C THR A 378 11.79 -26.89 -7.45
N PHE A 379 11.26 -27.54 -8.49
CA PHE A 379 10.02 -27.09 -9.15
C PHE A 379 8.78 -27.87 -8.68
N ARG A 380 8.92 -28.74 -7.70
CA ARG A 380 7.78 -29.51 -7.15
C ARG A 380 6.92 -28.62 -6.26
N HIS A 381 5.64 -28.94 -6.16
CA HIS A 381 4.68 -28.31 -5.26
C HIS A 381 4.63 -26.76 -5.36
N GLY A 382 4.83 -26.23 -6.56
CA GLY A 382 4.73 -24.78 -6.78
C GLY A 382 5.88 -23.95 -6.20
N TRP A 383 7.00 -24.55 -5.82
CA TRP A 383 8.12 -23.85 -5.20
C TRP A 383 8.64 -22.67 -6.04
N ALA A 384 8.59 -22.73 -7.37
CA ALA A 384 9.06 -21.66 -8.26
C ALA A 384 8.13 -20.41 -8.27
N PHE A 385 7.03 -20.45 -7.53
CA PHE A 385 6.05 -19.38 -7.48
C PHE A 385 6.03 -18.71 -6.11
N PRO A 386 5.68 -17.38 -6.05
CA PRO A 386 5.69 -16.65 -4.81
C PRO A 386 4.60 -17.16 -3.87
N ARG A 387 4.87 -17.10 -2.56
CA ARG A 387 3.89 -17.44 -1.51
C ARG A 387 2.87 -16.32 -1.29
N LYS A 388 3.32 -15.07 -1.43
CA LYS A 388 2.51 -13.87 -1.32
C LYS A 388 3.04 -12.81 -2.28
N VAL A 389 2.11 -11.98 -2.75
CA VAL A 389 2.41 -10.84 -3.61
C VAL A 389 1.55 -9.66 -3.15
N TYR A 390 2.15 -8.47 -3.09
CA TYR A 390 1.47 -7.23 -2.71
C TYR A 390 1.72 -6.18 -3.79
N PHE A 391 0.67 -5.46 -4.16
CA PHE A 391 0.78 -4.31 -5.05
C PHE A 391 0.37 -3.04 -4.31
N ASN A 392 1.25 -2.04 -4.28
CA ASN A 392 1.09 -0.81 -3.49
C ASN A 392 0.69 -1.07 -2.04
N GLY A 393 1.19 -2.19 -1.49
CA GLY A 393 0.94 -2.62 -0.13
C GLY A 393 -0.35 -3.41 0.10
N ASP A 394 -1.21 -3.59 -0.89
CA ASP A 394 -2.39 -4.46 -0.78
C ASP A 394 -2.05 -5.89 -1.22
N GLU A 395 -2.47 -6.89 -0.43
CA GLU A 395 -2.25 -8.30 -0.75
C GLU A 395 -3.05 -8.71 -1.99
N CYS A 396 -2.37 -9.31 -2.95
CA CYS A 396 -2.97 -9.81 -4.18
C CYS A 396 -3.53 -11.21 -4.00
N LEU A 397 -4.65 -11.48 -4.65
CA LEU A 397 -5.25 -12.80 -4.65
C LEU A 397 -4.41 -13.76 -5.51
N LEU A 398 -3.95 -14.84 -4.90
CA LEU A 398 -3.20 -15.91 -5.57
C LEU A 398 -4.14 -17.01 -6.07
N PRO A 399 -3.79 -17.71 -7.16
CA PRO A 399 -4.46 -18.96 -7.52
C PRO A 399 -4.42 -19.97 -6.37
N PRO A 400 -5.38 -20.91 -6.30
CA PRO A 400 -5.31 -21.97 -5.33
C PRO A 400 -4.06 -22.84 -5.59
N PRO A 401 -3.41 -23.38 -4.56
CA PRO A 401 -2.16 -24.14 -4.70
C PRO A 401 -2.26 -25.32 -5.68
N ASP A 402 -3.41 -25.96 -5.78
CA ASP A 402 -3.67 -27.09 -6.69
C ASP A 402 -3.61 -26.70 -8.18
N ALA A 403 -3.79 -25.40 -8.48
CA ALA A 403 -3.73 -24.89 -9.85
C ALA A 403 -2.33 -24.43 -10.27
N TYR A 404 -1.33 -24.51 -9.40
CA TYR A 404 0.02 -24.06 -9.74
C TYR A 404 0.62 -24.94 -10.84
N PRO A 405 1.39 -24.37 -11.80
CA PRO A 405 2.08 -25.16 -12.78
C PRO A 405 3.10 -26.09 -12.11
N PHE A 406 2.95 -27.39 -12.30
CA PHE A 406 3.91 -28.39 -11.83
C PHE A 406 4.81 -28.83 -12.98
N LEU A 407 6.05 -29.22 -12.66
CA LEU A 407 6.80 -30.04 -13.58
C LEU A 407 5.98 -31.29 -13.88
N PRO A 408 5.80 -31.65 -15.16
CA PRO A 408 5.27 -32.97 -15.48
C PRO A 408 6.14 -33.98 -14.75
N ASN A 409 5.54 -34.80 -13.90
CA ASN A 409 6.26 -35.85 -13.22
C ASN A 409 7.00 -36.65 -14.29
N SER A 410 8.33 -36.71 -14.20
CA SER A 410 9.10 -37.67 -14.90
C SER A 410 8.42 -39.02 -14.67
N ALA A 411 7.84 -39.54 -15.73
CA ALA A 411 7.13 -40.79 -15.85
C ALA A 411 6.69 -41.42 -14.52
N LYS A 412 5.41 -41.57 -14.30
CA LYS A 412 4.92 -42.75 -13.61
C LYS A 412 5.59 -43.90 -14.38
N VAL A 413 6.65 -44.46 -13.83
CA VAL A 413 7.05 -45.80 -14.19
C VAL A 413 5.78 -46.60 -13.94
N ASN A 414 5.09 -46.95 -15.03
CA ASN A 414 3.89 -47.73 -14.91
C ASN A 414 4.33 -49.01 -14.23
N SER A 415 3.93 -49.20 -12.99
CA SER A 415 4.12 -50.49 -12.29
C SER A 415 3.50 -51.64 -13.06
N ILE A 416 2.61 -51.34 -14.02
CA ILE A 416 2.07 -52.24 -15.03
C ILE A 416 3.16 -52.82 -15.96
N THR A 417 4.20 -52.07 -16.35
CA THR A 417 5.25 -52.58 -17.22
C THR A 417 6.18 -53.59 -16.50
N ILE A 418 6.46 -53.40 -15.24
CA ILE A 418 7.22 -54.34 -14.44
C ILE A 418 6.39 -55.61 -14.18
N SER A 419 5.11 -55.45 -13.84
CA SER A 419 4.21 -56.58 -13.64
C SER A 419 3.99 -57.39 -14.91
N THR A 420 3.83 -56.75 -16.07
CA THR A 420 3.69 -57.46 -17.34
C THR A 420 4.99 -58.14 -17.80
N MET A 421 6.17 -57.55 -17.52
CA MET A 421 7.45 -58.22 -17.77
C MET A 421 7.66 -59.43 -16.86
N VAL A 422 7.31 -59.33 -15.58
CA VAL A 422 7.43 -60.48 -14.64
C VAL A 422 6.43 -61.58 -15.01
N VAL A 423 5.20 -61.25 -15.38
CA VAL A 423 4.19 -62.22 -15.80
C VAL A 423 4.58 -62.87 -17.13
N SER A 424 5.12 -62.12 -18.09
CA SER A 424 5.61 -62.75 -19.35
C SER A 424 6.83 -63.60 -19.13
N ALA A 425 7.77 -63.25 -18.25
CA ALA A 425 8.93 -64.08 -17.90
C ALA A 425 8.51 -65.38 -17.17
N LEU A 426 7.51 -65.30 -16.28
CA LEU A 426 6.97 -66.50 -15.61
C LEU A 426 6.21 -67.42 -16.59
N LEU A 427 5.46 -66.87 -17.53
CA LEU A 427 4.80 -67.63 -18.59
C LEU A 427 5.82 -68.33 -19.53
N PHE A 428 6.93 -67.67 -19.85
CA PHE A 428 8.02 -68.30 -20.63
C PHE A 428 8.70 -69.47 -19.89
N LEU A 429 8.86 -69.33 -18.57
CA LEU A 429 9.42 -70.43 -17.76
C LEU A 429 8.48 -71.63 -17.63
N PHE A 430 7.17 -71.41 -17.66
CA PHE A 430 6.16 -72.46 -17.65
C PHE A 430 6.00 -73.20 -18.98
N ILE A 431 6.42 -72.62 -20.11
CA ILE A 431 6.35 -73.24 -21.44
C ILE A 431 7.60 -74.08 -21.73
N ILE A 432 8.70 -73.85 -21.00
CA ILE A 432 9.99 -74.55 -21.18
C ILE A 432 10.18 -75.71 -20.17
N SER A 433 9.32 -75.78 -19.11
CA SER A 433 9.28 -76.89 -18.19
C SER A 433 8.23 -77.94 -18.64
#